data_0dab8d201b58f071e5c6edf3685cbfdd
#
_entry.id   0dab8d201b58f071e5c6edf3685cbfdd
#
_cell.length_a   1.000
_cell.length_b   1.000
_cell.length_c   1.000
_cell.angle_alpha   90.00
_cell.angle_beta   90.00
_cell.angle_gamma   90.00
#
_symmetry.space_group_name_H-M   'P 1'
#
loop_
_entity.id
_entity.type
_entity.pdbx_description
1 polymer ?
#
loop_
_entity_poly.entity_id
_entity_poly.type
_entity_poly.pdbx_seq_one_letter_code
_entity_poly.pdbx_strand_id
1 'polypeptide(L)'
;MSEGEQFQALQRRFDRFFLSQVGELVKLNGGKRVVYAPSPLFVMTCVGIETAGKIFFSRAPGKGESEEDVQRLGFLEICKGIQGNFSRPLTAEHKAQYDSLWGEGAHKFAATYATVVYRFGRHTMIHGYRGKGVYITEHDSVPKWVMDEGAIALNPYWFFDRFAEHCNELWAKFHANKNANNALKISARTYLEDLLG
;
A
#
# COMPACT_ATOMS: atom_id res chain seq x y z
N MET A 1 -23.93 17.00 -9.76
CA MET A 1 -23.72 15.80 -8.91
C MET A 1 -23.46 16.29 -7.50
N SER A 2 -24.21 15.79 -6.52
CA SER A 2 -23.96 16.15 -5.12
C SER A 2 -22.62 15.56 -4.65
N GLU A 3 -22.05 16.11 -3.56
CA GLU A 3 -20.80 15.60 -2.99
C GLU A 3 -20.90 14.12 -2.61
N GLY A 4 -22.06 13.69 -2.07
CA GLY A 4 -22.31 12.29 -1.75
C GLY A 4 -22.28 11.37 -2.98
N GLU A 5 -22.83 11.82 -4.11
CA GLU A 5 -22.77 11.07 -5.38
C GLU A 5 -21.33 10.99 -5.92
N GLN A 6 -20.53 12.04 -5.75
CA GLN A 6 -19.12 12.04 -6.14
C GLN A 6 -18.31 11.02 -5.33
N PHE A 7 -18.50 10.96 -4.02
CA PHE A 7 -17.84 9.96 -3.16
C PHE A 7 -18.28 8.53 -3.49
N GLN A 8 -19.55 8.29 -3.76
CA GLN A 8 -20.02 6.99 -4.19
C GLN A 8 -19.45 6.59 -5.57
N ALA A 9 -19.30 7.54 -6.49
CA ALA A 9 -18.69 7.31 -7.77
C ALA A 9 -17.19 6.98 -7.63
N LEU A 10 -16.48 7.70 -6.75
CA LEU A 10 -15.08 7.45 -6.42
C LEU A 10 -14.89 6.05 -5.86
N GLN A 11 -15.72 5.66 -4.86
CA GLN A 11 -15.66 4.32 -4.29
C GLN A 11 -15.90 3.25 -5.35
N ARG A 12 -17.01 3.35 -6.12
CA ARG A 12 -17.32 2.38 -7.18
C ARG A 12 -16.20 2.25 -8.20
N ARG A 13 -15.54 3.37 -8.52
CA ARG A 13 -14.41 3.38 -9.44
C ARG A 13 -13.20 2.66 -8.85
N PHE A 14 -12.86 2.95 -7.59
CA PHE A 14 -11.77 2.30 -6.88
C PHE A 14 -12.02 0.79 -6.74
N ASP A 15 -13.20 0.38 -6.27
CA ASP A 15 -13.58 -1.01 -6.09
C ASP A 15 -13.53 -1.78 -7.42
N ARG A 16 -14.04 -1.19 -8.49
CA ARG A 16 -14.06 -1.82 -9.81
C ARG A 16 -12.65 -1.96 -10.41
N PHE A 17 -11.85 -0.91 -10.35
CA PHE A 17 -10.54 -0.90 -11.02
C PHE A 17 -9.43 -1.53 -10.20
N PHE A 18 -9.46 -1.43 -8.88
CA PHE A 18 -8.42 -2.01 -8.05
C PHE A 18 -8.87 -3.29 -7.38
N LEU A 19 -9.93 -3.27 -6.58
CA LEU A 19 -10.27 -4.45 -5.78
C LEU A 19 -10.81 -5.58 -6.66
N SER A 20 -11.69 -5.28 -7.61
CA SER A 20 -12.28 -6.31 -8.46
C SER A 20 -11.30 -6.79 -9.53
N GLN A 21 -10.71 -5.90 -10.33
CA GLN A 21 -9.83 -6.30 -11.44
C GLN A 21 -8.52 -6.90 -10.95
N VAL A 22 -7.90 -6.33 -9.91
CA VAL A 22 -6.71 -6.92 -9.31
C VAL A 22 -7.06 -8.24 -8.62
N GLY A 23 -8.23 -8.33 -7.99
CA GLY A 23 -8.76 -9.57 -7.42
C GLY A 23 -8.95 -10.69 -8.46
N GLU A 24 -9.29 -10.35 -9.71
CA GLU A 24 -9.36 -11.36 -10.78
C GLU A 24 -7.99 -11.98 -11.12
N LEU A 25 -6.88 -11.24 -10.93
CA LEU A 25 -5.54 -11.82 -11.04
C LEU A 25 -5.28 -12.91 -10.00
N VAL A 26 -6.03 -12.90 -8.89
CA VAL A 26 -5.95 -13.88 -7.82
C VAL A 26 -6.84 -15.10 -8.08
N LYS A 27 -7.92 -14.93 -8.87
CA LYS A 27 -8.88 -16.00 -9.18
C LYS A 27 -8.44 -16.74 -10.43
N LEU A 28 -8.01 -18.00 -10.30
CA LEU A 28 -7.77 -18.85 -11.45
C LEU A 28 -8.33 -20.25 -11.24
N ASN A 29 -9.10 -20.69 -12.26
CA ASN A 29 -9.52 -22.06 -12.54
C ASN A 29 -9.80 -22.96 -11.32
N GLY A 30 -11.03 -23.00 -10.87
CA GLY A 30 -11.51 -24.01 -9.91
C GLY A 30 -11.19 -23.73 -8.45
N GLY A 31 -10.96 -22.49 -8.06
CA GLY A 31 -10.75 -22.08 -6.67
C GLY A 31 -9.35 -22.34 -6.13
N LYS A 32 -8.43 -22.83 -6.95
CA LYS A 32 -7.03 -22.86 -6.61
C LYS A 32 -6.39 -21.53 -7.02
N ARG A 33 -5.77 -20.86 -6.09
CA ARG A 33 -4.98 -19.65 -6.34
C ARG A 33 -3.72 -20.04 -7.10
N VAL A 34 -3.80 -20.06 -8.43
CA VAL A 34 -2.60 -20.23 -9.27
C VAL A 34 -2.21 -18.84 -9.75
N VAL A 35 -1.10 -18.35 -9.28
CA VAL A 35 -0.57 -17.06 -9.69
C VAL A 35 0.51 -17.28 -10.72
N TYR A 36 0.19 -16.90 -11.90
CA TYR A 36 1.18 -16.86 -12.99
C TYR A 36 2.11 -15.64 -12.89
N ALA A 37 1.78 -14.67 -12.04
CA ALA A 37 2.56 -13.44 -11.93
C ALA A 37 2.44 -12.80 -10.54
N PRO A 38 3.12 -13.33 -9.51
CA PRO A 38 3.12 -12.76 -8.16
C PRO A 38 3.66 -11.32 -8.13
N SER A 39 4.65 -11.01 -8.95
CA SER A 39 5.23 -9.68 -9.02
C SER A 39 4.27 -8.62 -9.55
N PRO A 40 3.53 -8.81 -10.67
CA PRO A 40 2.46 -7.91 -11.08
C PRO A 40 1.38 -7.72 -10.02
N LEU A 41 0.95 -8.77 -9.32
CA LEU A 41 -0.02 -8.65 -8.24
C LEU A 41 0.51 -7.73 -7.12
N PHE A 42 1.75 -7.93 -6.70
CA PHE A 42 2.39 -7.08 -5.69
C PHE A 42 2.46 -5.62 -6.14
N VAL A 43 2.93 -5.37 -7.37
CA VAL A 43 3.03 -4.01 -7.93
C VAL A 43 1.65 -3.34 -7.98
N MET A 44 0.65 -4.03 -8.50
CA MET A 44 -0.72 -3.50 -8.56
C MET A 44 -1.30 -3.24 -7.17
N THR A 45 -1.02 -4.11 -6.19
CA THR A 45 -1.39 -3.87 -4.79
C THR A 45 -0.72 -2.61 -4.26
N CYS A 46 0.56 -2.39 -4.52
CA CYS A 46 1.26 -1.18 -4.11
C CYS A 46 0.67 0.09 -4.77
N VAL A 47 0.29 0.03 -6.05
CA VAL A 47 -0.42 1.13 -6.74
C VAL A 47 -1.79 1.38 -6.08
N GLY A 48 -2.52 0.32 -5.72
CA GLY A 48 -3.77 0.43 -4.97
C GLY A 48 -3.59 1.07 -3.60
N ILE A 49 -2.56 0.68 -2.86
CA ILE A 49 -2.20 1.26 -1.55
C ILE A 49 -1.88 2.76 -1.69
N GLU A 50 -1.12 3.15 -2.71
CA GLU A 50 -0.81 4.56 -2.98
C GLU A 50 -2.07 5.37 -3.30
N THR A 51 -2.95 4.81 -4.14
CA THR A 51 -4.23 5.44 -4.50
C THR A 51 -5.14 5.56 -3.27
N ALA A 52 -5.27 4.50 -2.46
CA ALA A 52 -6.02 4.54 -1.22
C ALA A 52 -5.42 5.56 -0.24
N GLY A 53 -4.09 5.64 -0.15
CA GLY A 53 -3.38 6.66 0.64
C GLY A 53 -3.77 8.08 0.23
N LYS A 54 -3.84 8.35 -1.07
CA LYS A 54 -4.30 9.64 -1.61
C LYS A 54 -5.77 9.89 -1.27
N ILE A 55 -6.66 8.91 -1.40
CA ILE A 55 -8.09 9.07 -1.10
C ILE A 55 -8.33 9.34 0.39
N PHE A 56 -7.72 8.56 1.27
CA PHE A 56 -8.06 8.57 2.69
C PHE A 56 -7.15 9.42 3.59
N PHE A 57 -5.94 9.75 3.12
CA PHE A 57 -4.90 10.41 3.92
C PHE A 57 -4.26 11.61 3.21
N SER A 58 -4.85 12.07 2.09
CA SER A 58 -4.36 13.28 1.40
C SER A 58 -4.58 14.51 2.28
N ARG A 59 -3.62 15.40 2.24
CA ARG A 59 -3.67 16.72 2.86
C ARG A 59 -2.72 17.67 2.12
N ALA A 60 -2.92 18.94 2.27
CA ALA A 60 -1.94 19.92 1.78
C ALA A 60 -0.58 19.69 2.46
N PRO A 61 0.53 19.79 1.71
CA PRO A 61 1.87 19.73 2.29
C PRO A 61 2.06 20.80 3.37
N GLY A 62 2.66 20.41 4.49
CA GLY A 62 3.06 21.33 5.54
C GLY A 62 4.31 22.13 5.17
N LYS A 63 4.72 23.05 6.03
CA LYS A 63 5.95 23.83 5.80
C LYS A 63 7.17 22.90 5.71
N GLY A 64 7.81 22.88 4.55
CA GLY A 64 9.01 22.07 4.28
C GLY A 64 8.72 20.63 3.87
N GLU A 65 7.47 20.24 3.68
CA GLU A 65 7.07 18.95 3.10
C GLU A 65 6.85 19.08 1.59
N SER A 66 7.19 18.05 0.85
CA SER A 66 6.84 17.89 -0.56
C SER A 66 5.53 17.10 -0.71
N GLU A 67 4.91 17.17 -1.88
CA GLU A 67 3.78 16.30 -2.24
C GLU A 67 4.15 14.81 -2.15
N GLU A 68 5.38 14.45 -2.53
CA GLU A 68 5.90 13.08 -2.40
C GLU A 68 5.93 12.61 -0.95
N ASP A 69 6.28 13.51 -0.01
CA ASP A 69 6.25 13.18 1.43
C ASP A 69 4.83 12.87 1.90
N VAL A 70 3.84 13.65 1.47
CA VAL A 70 2.44 13.42 1.80
C VAL A 70 1.94 12.09 1.20
N GLN A 71 2.27 11.81 -0.06
CA GLN A 71 1.92 10.55 -0.71
C GLN A 71 2.56 9.36 -0.01
N ARG A 72 3.83 9.46 0.35
CA ARG A 72 4.54 8.44 1.12
C ARG A 72 3.88 8.20 2.48
N LEU A 73 3.51 9.24 3.20
CA LEU A 73 2.80 9.10 4.48
C LEU A 73 1.46 8.40 4.31
N GLY A 74 0.68 8.73 3.28
CA GLY A 74 -0.56 8.03 2.96
C GLY A 74 -0.35 6.54 2.72
N PHE A 75 0.67 6.18 1.96
CA PHE A 75 1.07 4.78 1.74
C PHE A 75 1.39 4.07 3.08
N LEU A 76 2.17 4.72 3.94
CA LEU A 76 2.57 4.14 5.24
C LEU A 76 1.35 3.94 6.17
N GLU A 77 0.40 4.87 6.18
CA GLU A 77 -0.83 4.73 6.98
C GLU A 77 -1.69 3.56 6.49
N ILE A 78 -1.82 3.34 5.19
CA ILE A 78 -2.50 2.14 4.65
C ILE A 78 -1.75 0.87 5.07
N CYS A 79 -0.43 0.82 4.91
CA CYS A 79 0.36 -0.35 5.33
C CYS A 79 0.21 -0.66 6.82
N LYS A 80 0.17 0.36 7.68
CA LYS A 80 -0.09 0.21 9.12
C LYS A 80 -1.46 -0.42 9.39
N GLY A 81 -2.48 -0.05 8.61
CA GLY A 81 -3.81 -0.66 8.71
C GLY A 81 -3.84 -2.11 8.21
N ILE A 82 -3.09 -2.44 7.16
CA ILE A 82 -2.93 -3.82 6.68
C ILE A 82 -2.34 -4.70 7.78
N GLN A 83 -1.27 -4.25 8.42
CA GLN A 83 -0.68 -4.91 9.58
C GLN A 83 0.14 -3.93 10.42
N GLY A 84 -0.20 -3.82 11.72
CA GLY A 84 0.48 -2.89 12.65
C GLY A 84 2.00 -3.06 12.74
N ASN A 85 2.51 -4.28 12.49
CA ASN A 85 3.96 -4.54 12.48
C ASN A 85 4.70 -3.78 11.37
N PHE A 86 4.04 -3.40 10.26
CA PHE A 86 4.66 -2.59 9.23
C PHE A 86 5.11 -1.21 9.73
N SER A 87 4.47 -0.67 10.76
CA SER A 87 4.86 0.61 11.36
C SER A 87 6.04 0.51 12.34
N ARG A 88 6.48 -0.69 12.68
CA ARG A 88 7.62 -0.87 13.61
C ARG A 88 8.92 -0.41 12.97
N PRO A 89 9.80 0.23 13.75
CA PRO A 89 11.16 0.51 13.32
C PRO A 89 11.93 -0.78 13.00
N LEU A 90 12.85 -0.69 12.06
CA LEU A 90 13.80 -1.78 11.82
C LEU A 90 14.65 -2.05 13.07
N THR A 91 14.89 -3.31 13.36
CA THR A 91 15.85 -3.70 14.41
C THR A 91 17.27 -3.28 14.03
N ALA A 92 18.18 -3.25 14.99
CA ALA A 92 19.59 -2.95 14.72
C ALA A 92 20.21 -3.97 13.74
N GLU A 93 19.85 -5.23 13.87
CA GLU A 93 20.27 -6.30 12.98
C GLU A 93 19.77 -6.07 11.55
N HIS A 94 18.47 -5.82 11.35
CA HIS A 94 17.92 -5.54 10.03
C HIS A 94 18.49 -4.26 9.40
N LYS A 95 18.82 -3.24 10.19
CA LYS A 95 19.53 -2.05 9.69
C LYS A 95 20.92 -2.40 9.17
N ALA A 96 21.67 -3.20 9.91
CA ALA A 96 23.00 -3.65 9.49
C ALA A 96 22.94 -4.51 8.22
N GLN A 97 21.96 -5.41 8.11
CA GLN A 97 21.72 -6.20 6.91
C GLN A 97 21.36 -5.31 5.71
N TYR A 98 20.52 -4.29 5.91
CA TYR A 98 20.20 -3.30 4.87
C TYR A 98 21.44 -2.55 4.39
N ASP A 99 22.28 -2.09 5.30
CA ASP A 99 23.51 -1.41 4.94
C ASP A 99 24.48 -2.33 4.20
N SER A 100 24.56 -3.59 4.59
CA SER A 100 25.37 -4.60 3.89
C SER A 100 24.90 -4.83 2.45
N LEU A 101 23.61 -4.88 2.21
CA LEU A 101 23.02 -5.16 0.88
C LEU A 101 23.00 -3.94 -0.05
N TRP A 102 22.88 -2.73 0.49
CA TRP A 102 22.57 -1.52 -0.24
C TRP A 102 23.60 -0.40 -0.12
N GLY A 103 24.60 -0.59 0.71
CA GLY A 103 25.61 0.39 1.05
C GLY A 103 25.36 1.07 2.38
N GLU A 104 26.44 1.57 2.97
CA GLU A 104 26.41 2.23 4.28
C GLU A 104 25.37 3.35 4.36
N GLY A 105 24.54 3.33 5.38
CA GLY A 105 23.50 4.31 5.63
C GLY A 105 22.20 4.07 4.85
N ALA A 106 22.06 2.97 4.09
CA ALA A 106 20.84 2.65 3.35
C ALA A 106 19.60 2.56 4.29
N HIS A 107 19.79 2.09 5.54
CA HIS A 107 18.72 2.04 6.55
C HIS A 107 18.10 3.41 6.87
N LYS A 108 18.81 4.52 6.62
CA LYS A 108 18.28 5.88 6.85
C LYS A 108 17.07 6.19 5.96
N PHE A 109 16.98 5.51 4.81
CA PHE A 109 15.85 5.64 3.89
C PHE A 109 14.73 4.63 4.17
N ALA A 110 14.90 3.74 5.14
CA ALA A 110 13.95 2.69 5.50
C ALA A 110 13.77 2.64 7.02
N ALA A 111 13.13 3.66 7.59
CA ALA A 111 12.94 3.76 9.03
C ALA A 111 12.03 2.67 9.61
N THR A 112 11.07 2.16 8.81
CA THR A 112 10.09 1.14 9.19
C THR A 112 9.97 0.07 8.11
N TYR A 113 9.35 -1.08 8.44
CA TYR A 113 9.08 -2.13 7.45
C TYR A 113 8.17 -1.66 6.31
N ALA A 114 7.20 -0.78 6.59
CA ALA A 114 6.38 -0.16 5.53
C ALA A 114 7.22 0.69 4.57
N THR A 115 8.21 1.41 5.09
CA THR A 115 9.14 2.19 4.25
C THR A 115 10.00 1.28 3.37
N VAL A 116 10.35 0.08 3.87
CA VAL A 116 11.03 -0.95 3.06
C VAL A 116 10.15 -1.37 1.88
N VAL A 117 8.88 -1.70 2.13
CA VAL A 117 7.94 -2.07 1.07
C VAL A 117 7.79 -0.94 0.06
N TYR A 118 7.66 0.30 0.53
CA TYR A 118 7.54 1.47 -0.34
C TYR A 118 8.78 1.69 -1.22
N ARG A 119 9.95 1.78 -0.60
CA ARG A 119 11.19 2.15 -1.30
C ARG A 119 11.80 1.01 -2.09
N PHE A 120 11.92 -0.14 -1.47
CA PHE A 120 12.67 -1.26 -2.04
C PHE A 120 11.78 -2.29 -2.72
N GLY A 121 10.51 -2.41 -2.31
CA GLY A 121 9.55 -3.25 -3.00
C GLY A 121 8.93 -2.52 -4.21
N ARG A 122 8.07 -1.55 -3.93
CA ARG A 122 7.31 -0.84 -4.97
C ARG A 122 8.22 -0.13 -5.97
N HIS A 123 9.14 0.71 -5.49
CA HIS A 123 9.95 1.55 -6.37
C HIS A 123 10.87 0.74 -7.29
N THR A 124 11.58 -0.24 -6.74
CA THR A 124 12.51 -1.03 -7.54
C THR A 124 11.82 -2.01 -8.48
N MET A 125 10.64 -2.53 -8.12
CA MET A 125 9.87 -3.40 -9.01
C MET A 125 9.23 -2.64 -10.17
N ILE A 126 8.76 -1.40 -9.94
CA ILE A 126 8.20 -0.55 -11.00
C ILE A 126 9.29 -0.11 -11.99
N HIS A 127 10.48 0.26 -11.49
CA HIS A 127 11.54 0.83 -12.31
C HIS A 127 12.61 -0.17 -12.78
N GLY A 128 12.72 -1.35 -12.18
CA GLY A 128 13.79 -2.29 -12.49
C GLY A 128 13.39 -3.75 -12.64
N TYR A 129 12.12 -4.10 -12.47
CA TYR A 129 11.60 -5.48 -12.47
C TYR A 129 12.32 -6.44 -11.49
N ARG A 130 13.11 -5.89 -10.56
CA ARG A 130 13.80 -6.65 -9.51
C ARG A 130 13.56 -5.98 -8.18
N GLY A 131 12.74 -6.63 -7.34
CA GLY A 131 12.56 -6.23 -5.95
C GLY A 131 13.87 -6.40 -5.22
N LYS A 132 14.48 -5.30 -4.84
CA LYS A 132 15.61 -5.34 -3.93
C LYS A 132 15.07 -5.20 -2.51
N GLY A 133 15.44 -6.13 -1.61
CA GLY A 133 15.01 -6.11 -0.21
C GLY A 133 13.57 -6.55 0.05
N VAL A 134 12.82 -6.92 -1.00
CA VAL A 134 11.50 -7.57 -0.89
C VAL A 134 11.47 -8.76 -1.83
N TYR A 135 11.32 -9.96 -1.28
CA TYR A 135 11.06 -11.18 -2.03
C TYR A 135 9.57 -11.46 -2.09
N ILE A 136 9.08 -11.71 -3.28
CA ILE A 136 7.70 -12.13 -3.50
C ILE A 136 7.68 -13.65 -3.50
N THR A 137 6.91 -14.24 -2.58
CA THR A 137 6.79 -15.69 -2.47
C THR A 137 5.68 -16.19 -3.39
N GLU A 138 5.95 -17.33 -4.05
CA GLU A 138 5.00 -17.92 -5.00
C GLU A 138 4.01 -18.91 -4.34
N HIS A 139 4.21 -19.27 -3.08
CA HIS A 139 3.45 -20.31 -2.39
C HIS A 139 2.58 -19.75 -1.25
N ASP A 140 1.32 -20.21 -1.20
CA ASP A 140 0.38 -19.92 -0.10
C ASP A 140 0.86 -20.44 1.27
N SER A 141 1.80 -21.40 1.29
CA SER A 141 2.35 -21.99 2.51
C SER A 141 3.40 -21.13 3.21
N VAL A 142 3.88 -20.06 2.57
CA VAL A 142 4.87 -19.18 3.17
C VAL A 142 4.19 -18.24 4.18
N PRO A 143 4.82 -17.96 5.33
CA PRO A 143 4.31 -16.98 6.28
C PRO A 143 3.94 -15.66 5.60
N LYS A 144 2.93 -15.00 6.14
CA LYS A 144 2.34 -13.76 5.60
C LYS A 144 3.37 -12.74 5.16
N TRP A 145 4.37 -12.55 5.97
CA TRP A 145 5.62 -11.86 5.66
C TRP A 145 6.65 -12.20 6.74
N VAL A 146 7.90 -12.21 6.38
CA VAL A 146 9.01 -12.48 7.29
C VAL A 146 10.22 -11.65 6.85
N MET A 147 11.00 -11.16 7.83
CA MET A 147 12.34 -10.65 7.54
C MET A 147 13.30 -11.82 7.55
N ASP A 148 13.96 -12.03 6.43
CA ASP A 148 14.96 -13.07 6.27
C ASP A 148 16.17 -12.48 5.55
N GLU A 149 17.37 -12.68 6.12
CA GLU A 149 18.65 -12.20 5.57
C GLU A 149 18.64 -10.75 5.03
N GLY A 150 17.96 -9.84 5.75
CA GLY A 150 17.88 -8.42 5.37
C GLY A 150 16.85 -8.08 4.29
N ALA A 151 16.01 -9.03 3.90
CA ALA A 151 14.93 -8.81 2.98
C ALA A 151 13.58 -9.19 3.58
N ILE A 152 12.51 -8.57 3.10
CA ILE A 152 11.14 -8.96 3.42
C ILE A 152 10.70 -10.03 2.43
N ALA A 153 10.39 -11.24 2.90
CA ALA A 153 9.63 -12.21 2.13
C ALA A 153 8.14 -11.92 2.32
N LEU A 154 7.42 -11.63 1.25
CA LEU A 154 6.03 -11.20 1.28
C LEU A 154 5.18 -12.09 0.38
N ASN A 155 4.10 -12.66 0.95
CA ASN A 155 3.06 -13.33 0.18
C ASN A 155 2.15 -12.27 -0.46
N PRO A 156 2.13 -12.12 -1.81
CA PRO A 156 1.40 -11.06 -2.48
C PRO A 156 -0.13 -11.24 -2.39
N TYR A 157 -0.61 -12.48 -2.21
CA TYR A 157 -2.05 -12.77 -2.03
C TYR A 157 -2.53 -12.29 -0.69
N TRP A 158 -1.83 -12.71 0.36
CA TRP A 158 -2.13 -12.24 1.70
C TRP A 158 -2.06 -10.71 1.76
N PHE A 159 -1.09 -10.10 1.09
CA PHE A 159 -0.93 -8.66 1.09
C PHE A 159 -2.11 -7.96 0.40
N PHE A 160 -2.55 -8.49 -0.75
CA PHE A 160 -3.72 -7.99 -1.46
C PHE A 160 -5.02 -8.19 -0.66
N ASP A 161 -5.25 -9.39 -0.11
CA ASP A 161 -6.45 -9.69 0.67
C ASP A 161 -6.57 -8.74 1.87
N ARG A 162 -5.48 -8.55 2.62
CA ARG A 162 -5.44 -7.62 3.75
C ARG A 162 -5.62 -6.16 3.34
N PHE A 163 -5.06 -5.78 2.21
CA PHE A 163 -5.28 -4.46 1.65
C PHE A 163 -6.75 -4.24 1.28
N ALA A 164 -7.39 -5.19 0.61
CA ALA A 164 -8.81 -5.12 0.25
C ALA A 164 -9.72 -5.05 1.48
N GLU A 165 -9.47 -5.86 2.49
CA GLU A 165 -10.19 -5.82 3.77
C GLU A 165 -10.05 -4.44 4.44
N HIS A 166 -8.84 -3.91 4.51
CA HIS A 166 -8.60 -2.60 5.12
C HIS A 166 -9.28 -1.47 4.35
N CYS A 167 -9.29 -1.50 3.03
CA CYS A 167 -10.04 -0.53 2.21
C CYS A 167 -11.54 -0.58 2.51
N ASN A 168 -12.12 -1.78 2.64
CA ASN A 168 -13.53 -1.93 3.00
C ASN A 168 -13.82 -1.34 4.39
N GLU A 169 -12.93 -1.56 5.38
CA GLU A 169 -13.06 -0.93 6.70
C GLU A 169 -12.99 0.61 6.63
N LEU A 170 -12.09 1.16 5.81
CA LEU A 170 -11.98 2.61 5.63
C LEU A 170 -13.24 3.20 4.99
N TRP A 171 -13.78 2.56 3.94
CA TRP A 171 -15.05 2.96 3.35
C TRP A 171 -16.22 2.86 4.32
N ALA A 172 -16.28 1.79 5.12
CA ALA A 172 -17.31 1.66 6.16
C ALA A 172 -17.23 2.81 7.20
N LYS A 173 -16.03 3.13 7.67
CA LYS A 173 -15.80 4.28 8.58
C LYS A 173 -16.15 5.61 7.91
N PHE A 174 -15.81 5.77 6.64
CA PHE A 174 -16.13 6.95 5.85
C PHE A 174 -17.65 7.20 5.78
N HIS A 175 -18.44 6.17 5.47
CA HIS A 175 -19.90 6.28 5.33
C HIS A 175 -20.61 6.37 6.67
N ALA A 176 -20.13 5.66 7.70
CA ALA A 176 -20.73 5.72 9.04
C ALA A 176 -20.60 7.09 9.70
N ASN A 177 -19.58 7.89 9.33
CA ASN A 177 -19.35 9.18 9.92
C ASN A 177 -20.19 10.26 9.22
N LYS A 178 -21.17 10.84 9.97
CA LYS A 178 -22.04 11.90 9.48
C LYS A 178 -21.37 13.30 9.47
N ASN A 179 -20.24 13.47 10.13
CA ASN A 179 -19.53 14.74 10.18
C ASN A 179 -18.79 15.01 8.86
N ALA A 180 -19.18 16.07 8.14
CA ALA A 180 -18.54 16.49 6.90
C ALA A 180 -17.06 16.92 7.10
N ASN A 181 -16.69 17.33 8.32
CA ASN A 181 -15.32 17.72 8.67
C ASN A 181 -14.48 16.54 9.21
N ASN A 182 -14.94 15.29 9.00
CA ASN A 182 -14.13 14.12 9.32
C ASN A 182 -12.88 14.06 8.42
N ALA A 183 -11.74 13.68 9.00
CA ALA A 183 -10.46 13.65 8.30
C ALA A 183 -10.51 12.83 7.00
N LEU A 184 -11.18 11.67 6.99
CA LEU A 184 -11.32 10.84 5.79
C LEU A 184 -12.12 11.56 4.68
N LYS A 185 -13.17 12.33 5.04
CA LYS A 185 -13.97 13.08 4.06
C LYS A 185 -13.23 14.29 3.51
N ILE A 186 -12.49 14.99 4.37
CA ILE A 186 -11.62 16.09 3.95
C ILE A 186 -10.58 15.57 2.95
N SER A 187 -9.91 14.49 3.28
CA SER A 187 -8.90 13.88 2.40
C SER A 187 -9.50 13.46 1.04
N ALA A 188 -10.63 12.75 1.05
CA ALA A 188 -11.28 12.33 -0.19
C ALA A 188 -11.77 13.52 -1.04
N ARG A 189 -12.17 14.63 -0.42
CA ARG A 189 -12.51 15.86 -1.12
C ARG A 189 -11.30 16.49 -1.78
N THR A 190 -10.19 16.64 -1.06
CA THR A 190 -8.93 17.14 -1.61
C THR A 190 -8.50 16.30 -2.82
N TYR A 191 -8.56 14.98 -2.70
CA TYR A 191 -8.24 14.09 -3.81
C TYR A 191 -9.17 14.27 -5.03
N LEU A 192 -10.48 14.50 -4.82
CA LEU A 192 -11.42 14.76 -5.91
C LEU A 192 -11.17 16.12 -6.58
N GLU A 193 -10.83 17.14 -5.80
CA GLU A 193 -10.47 18.47 -6.31
C GLU A 193 -9.23 18.40 -7.21
N ASP A 194 -8.18 17.68 -6.78
CA ASP A 194 -6.97 17.45 -7.57
C ASP A 194 -7.25 16.65 -8.86
N LEU A 195 -8.27 15.80 -8.87
CA LEU A 195 -8.61 14.94 -10.01
C LEU A 195 -9.46 15.69 -11.06
N LEU A 196 -10.17 16.74 -10.65
CA LEU A 196 -11.11 17.49 -11.49
C LEU A 196 -10.53 18.84 -11.97
N GLY A 197 -9.45 19.32 -11.33
CA GLY A 197 -8.75 20.58 -11.63
C GLY A 197 -7.91 20.51 -12.84
#